data_faf81af75f2fa6edc6d6de10acba2352
#
_entry.id   faf81af75f2fa6edc6d6de10acba2352
#
_cell.length_a   1.000
_cell.length_b   1.000
_cell.length_c   1.000
_cell.angle_alpha   90.00
_cell.angle_beta   90.00
_cell.angle_gamma   90.00
#
_symmetry.space_group_name_H-M   'P 1'
#
loop_
_entity.id
_entity.type
_entity.pdbx_description
1 polymer ?
#
loop_
_entity_poly.entity_id
_entity_poly.type
_entity_poly.pdbx_seq_one_letter_code
_entity_poly.pdbx_strand_id
1 'polypeptide(L)'
;FVSCKDNKTKNNDNATDSTIINKATAVDSTVYGKVVDGGQSVFLLQTDAGDTVEYVLENELGEPINVEGGYNVGDRLAVISYKLNGENIVRKAINLLSLQGHWTSLDKNFTIEEGGVVHSSVEAEKNPWTSWKIINVKLMLNRQEFDVVTLGADSLALEDSTGIYVYKRQK
;
A
#
# COMPACT_ATOMS: atom_id res chain seq x y z
N PHE A 1 -16.65 61.82 -47.32
CA PHE A 1 -15.21 61.87 -47.29
C PHE A 1 -14.68 60.87 -46.24
N VAL A 2 -13.84 60.01 -46.74
CA VAL A 2 -13.22 58.87 -46.14
C VAL A 2 -12.05 59.29 -45.26
N SER A 3 -11.81 58.61 -44.15
CA SER A 3 -10.46 58.24 -43.76
C SER A 3 -10.41 57.10 -42.79
N CYS A 4 -9.88 56.04 -43.30
CA CYS A 4 -9.46 54.85 -42.51
C CYS A 4 -8.25 55.22 -41.68
N LYS A 5 -8.20 54.69 -40.45
CA LYS A 5 -6.95 54.58 -39.74
C LYS A 5 -6.87 53.25 -39.03
N ASP A 6 -6.02 52.40 -39.60
CA ASP A 6 -5.65 51.12 -39.04
C ASP A 6 -5.02 51.32 -37.67
N ASN A 7 -5.46 50.52 -36.69
CA ASN A 7 -4.76 50.39 -35.46
C ASN A 7 -4.43 48.90 -35.22
N LYS A 8 -3.18 48.59 -35.46
CA LYS A 8 -2.58 47.26 -35.30
C LYS A 8 -2.40 46.98 -33.82
N THR A 9 -3.29 46.20 -33.27
CA THR A 9 -3.12 45.66 -31.92
C THR A 9 -2.31 44.37 -32.01
N LYS A 10 -1.12 44.39 -31.48
CA LYS A 10 -0.31 43.19 -31.28
C LYS A 10 -0.94 42.38 -30.15
N ASN A 11 -1.50 41.25 -30.48
CA ASN A 11 -1.79 40.23 -29.50
C ASN A 11 -0.50 39.53 -29.10
N ASN A 12 -0.13 39.70 -27.87
CA ASN A 12 0.93 38.95 -27.24
C ASN A 12 0.24 37.74 -26.57
N ASP A 13 0.07 36.65 -27.31
CA ASP A 13 -0.39 35.37 -26.81
C ASP A 13 0.78 34.73 -26.06
N ASN A 14 0.86 35.03 -24.79
CA ASN A 14 1.67 34.26 -23.86
C ASN A 14 0.77 33.18 -23.24
N ALA A 15 0.46 32.17 -24.02
CA ALA A 15 -0.17 30.97 -23.53
C ALA A 15 0.84 30.18 -22.68
N THR A 16 0.85 30.48 -21.40
CA THR A 16 1.47 29.59 -20.43
C THR A 16 0.54 28.42 -20.26
N ASP A 17 0.76 27.38 -21.03
CA ASP A 17 0.10 26.09 -20.88
C ASP A 17 0.62 25.46 -19.58
N SER A 18 -0.04 25.81 -18.48
CA SER A 18 0.11 25.10 -17.21
C SER A 18 -0.71 23.82 -17.32
N THR A 19 -0.11 22.80 -17.88
CA THR A 19 -0.64 21.45 -17.80
C THR A 19 -0.58 21.03 -16.34
N ILE A 20 -1.62 21.36 -15.58
CA ILE A 20 -1.87 20.79 -14.27
C ILE A 20 -2.19 19.32 -14.55
N ILE A 21 -1.17 18.48 -14.49
CA ILE A 21 -1.35 17.04 -14.39
C ILE A 21 -1.97 16.83 -13.01
N ASN A 22 -3.29 16.85 -12.95
CA ASN A 22 -4.02 16.28 -11.84
C ASN A 22 -3.68 14.79 -11.82
N LYS A 23 -2.64 14.45 -11.06
CA LYS A 23 -2.40 13.07 -10.65
C LYS A 23 -3.61 12.69 -9.81
N ALA A 24 -4.60 12.08 -10.46
CA ALA A 24 -5.74 11.50 -9.78
C ALA A 24 -5.16 10.60 -8.69
N THR A 25 -5.37 10.96 -7.45
CA THR A 25 -5.03 10.11 -6.30
C THR A 25 -5.85 8.84 -6.50
N ALA A 26 -5.16 7.74 -6.79
CA ALA A 26 -5.82 6.45 -6.95
C ALA A 26 -6.64 6.18 -5.69
N VAL A 27 -7.94 5.90 -5.88
CA VAL A 27 -8.83 5.57 -4.77
C VAL A 27 -8.27 4.33 -4.09
N ASP A 28 -8.16 4.37 -2.76
CA ASP A 28 -7.77 3.20 -1.97
C ASP A 28 -8.88 2.15 -2.06
N SER A 29 -8.60 1.04 -2.71
CA SER A 29 -9.50 -0.10 -2.86
C SER A 29 -9.18 -1.24 -1.88
N THR A 30 -8.32 -1.00 -0.91
CA THR A 30 -7.97 -1.97 0.12
C THR A 30 -9.16 -2.24 1.03
N VAL A 31 -9.49 -3.50 1.22
CA VAL A 31 -10.46 -3.94 2.22
C VAL A 31 -9.71 -4.36 3.48
N TYR A 32 -10.11 -3.81 4.60
CA TYR A 32 -9.57 -4.12 5.92
C TYR A 32 -10.57 -4.95 6.69
N GLY A 33 -10.08 -5.90 7.46
CA GLY A 33 -10.96 -6.70 8.29
C GLY A 33 -10.21 -7.72 9.13
N LYS A 34 -10.98 -8.49 9.89
CA LYS A 34 -10.51 -9.54 10.78
C LYS A 34 -10.88 -10.91 10.21
N VAL A 35 -9.93 -11.82 10.19
CA VAL A 35 -10.20 -13.22 9.80
C VAL A 35 -11.09 -13.87 10.86
N VAL A 36 -12.24 -14.37 10.44
CA VAL A 36 -13.20 -15.05 11.33
C VAL A 36 -13.23 -16.55 11.12
N ASP A 37 -12.83 -17.02 9.94
CA ASP A 37 -12.66 -18.42 9.61
C ASP A 37 -11.70 -18.56 8.43
N GLY A 38 -11.12 -19.74 8.22
CA GLY A 38 -10.27 -19.97 7.06
C GLY A 38 -9.52 -21.29 7.06
N GLY A 39 -9.07 -21.65 5.87
CA GLY A 39 -8.28 -22.83 5.56
C GLY A 39 -7.09 -22.48 4.66
N GLN A 40 -6.63 -23.45 3.86
CA GLN A 40 -5.46 -23.26 2.99
C GLN A 40 -5.75 -22.43 1.74
N SER A 41 -6.96 -22.55 1.19
CA SER A 41 -7.32 -21.95 -0.11
C SER A 41 -8.39 -20.86 0.00
N VAL A 42 -8.99 -20.68 1.17
CA VAL A 42 -10.12 -19.75 1.39
C VAL A 42 -10.07 -19.22 2.79
N PHE A 43 -10.42 -17.94 2.97
CA PHE A 43 -10.70 -17.37 4.30
C PHE A 43 -11.94 -16.47 4.27
N LEU A 44 -12.57 -16.35 5.43
CA LEU A 44 -13.67 -15.42 5.69
C LEU A 44 -13.13 -14.20 6.44
N LEU A 45 -13.35 -13.02 5.89
CA LEU A 45 -12.96 -11.75 6.48
C LEU A 45 -14.21 -10.99 6.93
N GLN A 46 -14.31 -10.68 8.20
CA GLN A 46 -15.24 -9.68 8.68
C GLN A 46 -14.64 -8.32 8.42
N THR A 47 -15.19 -7.60 7.44
CA THR A 47 -14.67 -6.30 7.02
C THR A 47 -14.99 -5.22 8.06
N ASP A 48 -14.25 -4.12 8.01
CA ASP A 48 -14.51 -2.95 8.86
C ASP A 48 -15.88 -2.30 8.57
N ALA A 49 -16.45 -2.55 7.39
CA ALA A 49 -17.81 -2.15 7.04
C ALA A 49 -18.89 -3.03 7.70
N GLY A 50 -18.52 -4.15 8.32
CA GLY A 50 -19.40 -5.07 9.02
C GLY A 50 -19.83 -6.30 8.23
N ASP A 51 -19.50 -6.37 6.94
CA ASP A 51 -19.82 -7.52 6.09
C ASP A 51 -18.83 -8.67 6.31
N THR A 52 -19.29 -9.89 6.13
CA THR A 52 -18.39 -11.07 6.06
C THR A 52 -18.23 -11.46 4.59
N VAL A 53 -17.00 -11.44 4.11
CA VAL A 53 -16.64 -11.71 2.72
C VAL A 53 -15.71 -12.90 2.64
N GLU A 54 -16.03 -13.83 1.74
CA GLU A 54 -15.16 -14.95 1.40
C GLU A 54 -14.14 -14.54 0.36
N TYR A 55 -12.88 -14.90 0.58
CA TYR A 55 -11.76 -14.68 -0.33
C TYR A 55 -11.06 -15.98 -0.68
N VAL A 56 -10.80 -16.16 -1.97
CA VAL A 56 -10.12 -17.34 -2.52
C VAL A 56 -8.64 -17.02 -2.71
N LEU A 57 -7.79 -17.94 -2.24
CA LEU A 57 -6.32 -17.87 -2.31
C LEU A 57 -5.76 -18.76 -3.43
N GLU A 58 -6.45 -18.78 -4.56
CA GLU A 58 -6.02 -19.49 -5.76
C GLU A 58 -6.36 -18.65 -6.99
N ASN A 59 -5.40 -18.47 -7.89
CA ASN A 59 -5.61 -17.70 -9.11
C ASN A 59 -6.29 -18.53 -10.22
N GLU A 60 -6.51 -17.91 -11.38
CA GLU A 60 -7.16 -18.52 -12.55
C GLU A 60 -6.41 -19.76 -13.10
N LEU A 61 -5.13 -19.88 -12.78
CA LEU A 61 -4.27 -21.00 -13.20
C LEU A 61 -4.20 -22.13 -12.17
N GLY A 62 -4.93 -22.01 -11.05
CA GLY A 62 -4.87 -22.95 -9.93
C GLY A 62 -3.62 -22.80 -9.07
N GLU A 63 -2.92 -21.68 -9.16
CA GLU A 63 -1.74 -21.42 -8.36
C GLU A 63 -2.11 -20.76 -7.03
N PRO A 64 -1.49 -21.20 -5.92
CA PRO A 64 -1.80 -20.64 -4.61
C PRO A 64 -1.30 -19.19 -4.49
N ILE A 65 -2.12 -18.38 -3.82
CA ILE A 65 -1.79 -16.98 -3.48
C ILE A 65 -1.46 -16.94 -1.99
N ASN A 66 -0.28 -16.42 -1.66
CA ASN A 66 0.14 -16.29 -0.29
C ASN A 66 -0.36 -14.97 0.33
N VAL A 67 -0.79 -15.04 1.59
CA VAL A 67 -0.95 -13.86 2.42
C VAL A 67 0.41 -13.51 3.00
N GLU A 68 0.89 -12.30 2.74
CA GLU A 68 2.16 -11.82 3.30
C GLU A 68 2.05 -11.73 4.83
N GLY A 69 2.91 -12.46 5.52
CA GLY A 69 2.87 -12.64 6.97
C GLY A 69 2.01 -13.81 7.45
N GLY A 70 1.43 -14.61 6.53
CA GLY A 70 0.49 -15.67 6.88
C GLY A 70 -0.79 -15.14 7.54
N TYR A 71 -1.64 -16.01 8.05
CA TYR A 71 -2.81 -15.59 8.82
C TYR A 71 -3.35 -16.70 9.71
N ASN A 72 -4.02 -16.29 10.78
CA ASN A 72 -4.82 -17.12 11.66
C ASN A 72 -6.18 -16.45 11.91
N VAL A 73 -7.13 -17.20 12.41
CA VAL A 73 -8.39 -16.62 12.90
C VAL A 73 -8.08 -15.58 13.98
N GLY A 74 -8.64 -14.41 13.82
CA GLY A 74 -8.40 -13.26 14.69
C GLY A 74 -7.41 -12.23 14.14
N ASP A 75 -6.59 -12.59 13.16
CA ASP A 75 -5.65 -11.67 12.56
C ASP A 75 -6.35 -10.61 11.71
N ARG A 76 -5.74 -9.43 11.67
CA ARG A 76 -6.21 -8.31 10.85
C ARG A 76 -5.46 -8.27 9.53
N LEU A 77 -6.20 -8.31 8.43
CA LEU A 77 -5.65 -8.28 7.07
C LEU A 77 -6.03 -7.00 6.32
N ALA A 78 -5.15 -6.61 5.41
CA ALA A 78 -5.42 -5.69 4.32
C ALA A 78 -5.44 -6.50 3.02
N VAL A 79 -6.53 -6.41 2.23
CA VAL A 79 -6.77 -7.25 1.07
C VAL A 79 -7.15 -6.42 -0.15
N ILE A 80 -6.55 -6.72 -1.29
CA ILE A 80 -7.07 -6.36 -2.62
C ILE A 80 -7.44 -7.63 -3.36
N SER A 81 -8.61 -7.62 -3.99
CA SER A 81 -9.16 -8.74 -4.75
C SER A 81 -9.78 -8.29 -6.06
N TYR A 82 -10.09 -9.26 -6.89
CA TYR A 82 -10.89 -9.06 -8.10
C TYR A 82 -12.00 -10.13 -8.17
N LYS A 83 -13.03 -9.84 -8.96
CA LYS A 83 -14.12 -10.80 -9.17
C LYS A 83 -13.79 -11.73 -10.34
N LEU A 84 -13.95 -13.01 -10.12
CA LEU A 84 -13.91 -14.04 -11.14
C LEU A 84 -15.03 -15.05 -10.88
N ASN A 85 -15.95 -15.23 -11.83
CA ASN A 85 -17.08 -16.15 -11.72
C ASN A 85 -17.92 -16.00 -10.42
N GLY A 86 -18.02 -14.77 -9.92
CA GLY A 86 -18.74 -14.47 -8.67
C GLY A 86 -17.92 -14.61 -7.38
N GLU A 87 -16.73 -15.17 -7.46
CA GLU A 87 -15.81 -15.30 -6.33
C GLU A 87 -14.89 -14.07 -6.19
N ASN A 88 -14.43 -13.81 -4.96
CA ASN A 88 -13.43 -12.79 -4.71
C ASN A 88 -12.05 -13.44 -4.67
N ILE A 89 -11.30 -13.32 -5.74
CA ILE A 89 -9.94 -13.84 -5.82
C ILE A 89 -8.97 -12.81 -5.24
N VAL A 90 -8.18 -13.22 -4.27
CA VAL A 90 -7.15 -12.35 -3.69
C VAL A 90 -6.13 -11.99 -4.77
N ARG A 91 -5.84 -10.71 -4.93
CA ARG A 91 -4.69 -10.26 -5.72
C ARG A 91 -3.47 -10.09 -4.83
N LYS A 92 -3.66 -9.52 -3.66
CA LYS A 92 -2.64 -9.37 -2.63
C LYS A 92 -3.31 -9.22 -1.26
N ALA A 93 -2.70 -9.80 -0.24
CA ALA A 93 -3.12 -9.63 1.14
C ALA A 93 -1.89 -9.53 2.07
N ILE A 94 -1.99 -8.68 3.07
CA ILE A 94 -0.95 -8.44 4.06
C ILE A 94 -1.55 -8.61 5.46
N ASN A 95 -0.88 -9.36 6.29
CA ASN A 95 -1.19 -9.48 7.71
C ASN A 95 -0.63 -8.28 8.46
N LEU A 96 -1.51 -7.41 8.95
CA LEU A 96 -1.12 -6.17 9.63
C LEU A 96 -0.51 -6.43 11.01
N LEU A 97 -0.86 -7.53 11.65
CA LEU A 97 -0.26 -7.93 12.93
C LEU A 97 1.18 -8.42 12.72
N SER A 98 1.41 -9.22 11.66
CA SER A 98 2.75 -9.70 11.32
C SER A 98 3.68 -8.57 10.87
N LEU A 99 3.13 -7.50 10.30
CA LEU A 99 3.91 -6.32 9.90
C LEU A 99 4.45 -5.54 11.09
N GLN A 100 3.71 -5.52 12.20
CA GLN A 100 4.13 -4.84 13.43
C GLN A 100 5.33 -5.54 14.05
N GLY A 101 6.22 -4.75 14.65
CA GLY A 101 7.40 -5.22 15.33
C GLY A 101 8.64 -4.38 15.04
N HIS A 102 9.75 -4.82 15.60
CA HIS A 102 11.04 -4.15 15.50
C HIS A 102 11.85 -4.73 14.34
N TRP A 103 12.21 -3.89 13.39
CA TRP A 103 12.87 -4.24 12.15
C TRP A 103 14.22 -3.54 12.03
N THR A 104 15.25 -4.29 11.61
CA THR A 104 16.61 -3.77 11.50
C THR A 104 17.29 -4.17 10.20
N SER A 105 18.13 -3.27 9.69
CA SER A 105 19.14 -3.51 8.66
C SER A 105 20.43 -2.79 9.05
N LEU A 106 21.41 -2.74 8.16
CA LEU A 106 22.65 -2.00 8.40
C LEU A 106 22.39 -0.49 8.59
N ASP A 107 21.41 0.06 7.87
CA ASP A 107 21.19 1.50 7.79
C ASP A 107 19.90 1.96 8.48
N LYS A 108 19.05 1.02 8.88
CA LYS A 108 17.73 1.31 9.44
C LYS A 108 17.45 0.45 10.67
N ASN A 109 16.85 1.10 11.65
CA ASN A 109 16.37 0.45 12.86
C ASN A 109 15.07 1.14 13.27
N PHE A 110 13.94 0.45 13.13
CA PHE A 110 12.63 1.04 13.37
C PHE A 110 11.63 0.02 13.90
N THR A 111 10.64 0.52 14.61
CA THR A 111 9.52 -0.27 15.12
C THR A 111 8.23 0.19 14.46
N ILE A 112 7.48 -0.73 13.87
CA ILE A 112 6.12 -0.52 13.38
C ILE A 112 5.17 -0.89 14.50
N GLU A 113 4.36 0.06 14.94
CA GLU A 113 3.39 -0.11 16.02
C GLU A 113 1.95 -0.02 15.51
N GLU A 114 1.04 -0.55 16.30
CA GLU A 114 -0.38 -0.39 16.07
C GLU A 114 -0.77 1.10 16.01
N GLY A 115 -1.81 1.44 15.26
CA GLY A 115 -2.29 2.81 15.18
C GLY A 115 -1.53 3.72 14.21
N GLY A 116 -0.68 3.15 13.36
CA GLY A 116 -0.01 3.90 12.29
C GLY A 116 1.25 4.63 12.72
N VAL A 117 1.84 4.26 13.84
CA VAL A 117 3.06 4.88 14.38
C VAL A 117 4.29 4.08 14.00
N VAL A 118 5.37 4.76 13.66
CA VAL A 118 6.71 4.19 13.48
C VAL A 118 7.69 4.94 14.38
N HIS A 119 8.51 4.19 15.09
CA HIS A 119 9.64 4.73 15.87
C HIS A 119 10.94 4.35 15.19
N SER A 120 11.71 5.34 14.73
CA SER A 120 13.09 5.14 14.29
C SER A 120 14.02 5.23 15.46
N SER A 121 14.95 4.27 15.58
CA SER A 121 15.93 4.18 16.66
C SER A 121 17.32 4.68 16.25
N VAL A 122 17.47 5.26 15.07
CA VAL A 122 18.73 5.83 14.57
C VAL A 122 18.75 7.33 14.88
N GLU A 123 19.49 7.74 15.91
CA GLU A 123 19.53 9.13 16.39
C GLU A 123 20.01 10.15 15.36
N ALA A 124 20.83 9.75 14.40
CA ALA A 124 21.41 10.62 13.37
C ALA A 124 20.61 10.65 12.05
N GLU A 125 19.45 10.02 12.01
CA GLU A 125 18.65 9.95 10.78
C GLU A 125 17.98 11.28 10.47
N LYS A 126 18.28 11.85 9.27
CA LYS A 126 17.75 13.16 8.86
C LYS A 126 16.25 13.16 8.61
N ASN A 127 15.70 12.02 8.14
CA ASN A 127 14.29 11.86 7.81
C ASN A 127 13.77 10.55 8.37
N PRO A 128 13.59 10.44 9.69
CA PRO A 128 13.09 9.21 10.30
C PRO A 128 11.65 8.95 9.87
N TRP A 129 11.30 7.67 9.71
CA TRP A 129 9.91 7.28 9.55
C TRP A 129 9.18 7.45 10.89
N THR A 130 8.02 8.07 10.86
CA THR A 130 7.21 8.36 12.05
C THR A 130 5.80 7.82 11.96
N SER A 131 5.35 7.49 10.74
CA SER A 131 4.00 6.99 10.51
C SER A 131 3.98 5.92 9.42
N TRP A 132 2.99 5.04 9.51
CA TRP A 132 2.72 4.05 8.48
C TRP A 132 1.22 3.91 8.22
N LYS A 133 0.89 3.49 7.01
CA LYS A 133 -0.45 3.08 6.61
C LYS A 133 -0.36 2.16 5.40
N ILE A 134 -1.44 1.43 5.14
CA ILE A 134 -1.58 0.66 3.91
C ILE A 134 -2.52 1.44 2.97
N ILE A 135 -2.14 1.55 1.71
CA ILE A 135 -2.99 2.08 0.63
C ILE A 135 -2.79 1.19 -0.58
N ASN A 136 -3.86 0.64 -1.13
CA ASN A 136 -3.81 -0.32 -2.24
C ASN A 136 -2.83 -1.48 -1.99
N VAL A 137 -2.84 -1.98 -0.73
CA VAL A 137 -1.97 -3.04 -0.20
C VAL A 137 -0.48 -2.74 -0.38
N LYS A 138 -0.13 -1.46 -0.47
CA LYS A 138 1.24 -0.96 -0.40
C LYS A 138 1.49 -0.32 0.96
N LEU A 139 2.69 -0.50 1.48
CA LEU A 139 3.10 0.12 2.74
C LEU A 139 3.59 1.53 2.48
N MET A 140 2.92 2.49 3.09
CA MET A 140 3.37 3.88 3.15
C MET A 140 4.13 4.09 4.45
N LEU A 141 5.39 4.46 4.36
CA LEU A 141 6.22 4.93 5.48
C LEU A 141 6.44 6.42 5.30
N ASN A 142 5.78 7.25 6.11
CA ASN A 142 5.58 8.67 5.87
C ASN A 142 4.90 8.88 4.49
N ARG A 143 5.63 9.44 3.51
CA ARG A 143 5.16 9.65 2.13
C ARG A 143 5.80 8.70 1.12
N GLN A 144 6.68 7.80 1.57
CA GLN A 144 7.32 6.82 0.72
C GLN A 144 6.44 5.59 0.57
N GLU A 145 6.26 5.16 -0.65
CA GLU A 145 5.46 3.99 -1.02
C GLU A 145 6.35 2.78 -1.27
N PHE A 146 6.03 1.67 -0.65
CA PHE A 146 6.73 0.40 -0.80
C PHE A 146 5.77 -0.74 -1.12
N ASP A 147 6.18 -1.60 -2.03
CA ASP A 147 5.60 -2.93 -2.13
C ASP A 147 6.18 -3.82 -1.02
N VAL A 148 5.32 -4.54 -0.31
CA VAL A 148 5.75 -5.60 0.59
C VAL A 148 5.98 -6.84 -0.24
N VAL A 149 7.24 -7.14 -0.53
CA VAL A 149 7.65 -8.27 -1.38
C VAL A 149 7.63 -9.58 -0.58
N THR A 150 8.07 -9.50 0.67
CA THR A 150 8.08 -10.63 1.60
C THR A 150 7.82 -10.13 3.01
N LEU A 151 6.95 -10.81 3.70
CA LEU A 151 6.74 -10.65 5.14
C LEU A 151 6.69 -12.04 5.78
N GLY A 152 7.71 -12.35 6.53
CA GLY A 152 7.84 -13.61 7.26
C GLY A 152 7.95 -13.38 8.77
N ALA A 153 8.17 -14.47 9.51
CA ALA A 153 8.33 -14.41 10.97
C ALA A 153 9.53 -13.55 11.38
N ASP A 154 10.63 -13.62 10.63
CA ASP A 154 11.90 -12.97 10.96
C ASP A 154 12.41 -12.01 9.89
N SER A 155 11.69 -11.84 8.77
CA SER A 155 12.14 -11.02 7.64
C SER A 155 11.02 -10.18 7.05
N LEU A 156 11.40 -8.98 6.60
CA LEU A 156 10.56 -8.05 5.84
C LEU A 156 11.37 -7.56 4.65
N ALA A 157 10.86 -7.73 3.44
CA ALA A 157 11.44 -7.14 2.25
C ALA A 157 10.47 -6.12 1.65
N LEU A 158 10.96 -4.91 1.49
CA LEU A 158 10.24 -3.78 0.90
C LEU A 158 10.89 -3.37 -0.40
N GLU A 159 10.09 -3.09 -1.42
CA GLU A 159 10.56 -2.63 -2.72
C GLU A 159 9.98 -1.26 -3.06
N ASP A 160 10.83 -0.38 -3.55
CA ASP A 160 10.45 0.88 -4.18
C ASP A 160 11.11 1.03 -5.56
N SER A 161 11.00 2.19 -6.18
CA SER A 161 11.61 2.47 -7.50
C SER A 161 13.15 2.40 -7.52
N THR A 162 13.81 2.38 -6.37
CA THR A 162 15.27 2.39 -6.24
C THR A 162 15.85 1.02 -5.90
N GLY A 163 15.05 0.09 -5.39
CA GLY A 163 15.50 -1.27 -5.09
C GLY A 163 14.69 -1.99 -4.02
N ILE A 164 15.26 -3.12 -3.59
CA ILE A 164 14.69 -3.97 -2.54
C ILE A 164 15.52 -3.82 -1.27
N TYR A 165 14.83 -3.57 -0.16
CA TYR A 165 15.40 -3.38 1.17
C TYR A 165 14.95 -4.50 2.08
N VAL A 166 15.89 -5.21 2.66
CA VAL A 166 15.62 -6.35 3.53
C VAL A 166 15.94 -6.01 4.98
N TYR A 167 14.98 -6.29 5.84
CA TYR A 167 15.05 -6.08 7.27
C TYR A 167 14.87 -7.39 8.01
N LYS A 168 15.54 -7.52 9.15
CA LYS A 168 15.39 -8.64 10.07
C LYS A 168 14.59 -8.21 11.28
N ARG A 169 13.74 -9.11 11.77
CA ARG A 169 13.02 -8.88 13.03
C ARG A 169 14.00 -9.01 14.20
N GLN A 170 13.99 -8.03 15.05
CA GLN A 170 14.65 -8.10 16.37
C GLN A 170 13.67 -8.73 17.37
N LYS A 171 14.18 -9.67 18.16
CA LYS A 171 13.46 -10.30 19.29
C LYS A 171 13.71 -9.51 20.56
#